data_e8c02cfe89a11c560c7d640fa33ea566
#
_entry.id   e8c02cfe89a11c560c7d640fa33ea566
#
_cell.length_a   1.000
_cell.length_b   1.000
_cell.length_c   1.000
_cell.angle_alpha   90.00
_cell.angle_beta   90.00
_cell.angle_gamma   90.00
#
_symmetry.space_group_name_H-M   'P 1'
#
loop_
_entity.id
_entity.type
_entity.pdbx_description
1 polymer ?
#
loop_
_entity_poly.entity_id
_entity_poly.type
_entity_poly.pdbx_seq_one_letter_code
_entity_poly.pdbx_strand_id
1 'polypeptide(L)'
;QPMQIYYMKKEKISIPVSTVILMIVTITYKLVLVVIGIGIAIFGRGFLHKYLEGILPVFYLGLALNIFCVTFMTILVFHPLLAKAIMVKGMKLLERLHLVKKKDGRLKKLEDSMDTYRNTAAYLKNNPMVIVKVIGITFVQRMALFAVTWFVYKAFSLSGTGFWTVLFLQAVISVSVDMLPLPGGMGISETLFLTIFTPVFGTLLLPGMVLSRGLGYYGELLISALFTIVAQLTIGHEHDSKEKESYE
;
A
#
# COMPACT_ATOMS: atom_id res chain seq x y z
N GLN A 1 -4.28 -7.42 -3.64
CA GLN A 1 -3.16 -7.85 -4.50
C GLN A 1 -3.42 -9.17 -5.25
N PRO A 2 -4.05 -10.24 -4.68
CA PRO A 2 -4.32 -11.46 -5.44
C PRO A 2 -5.13 -11.24 -6.73
N MET A 3 -6.13 -10.38 -6.70
CA MET A 3 -6.93 -10.02 -7.88
C MET A 3 -6.08 -9.35 -8.97
N GLN A 4 -5.15 -8.49 -8.60
CA GLN A 4 -4.22 -7.85 -9.56
C GLN A 4 -3.36 -8.89 -10.27
N ILE A 5 -2.79 -9.86 -9.54
CA ILE A 5 -2.02 -10.97 -10.13
C ILE A 5 -2.90 -11.81 -11.07
N TYR A 6 -4.15 -12.06 -10.70
CA TYR A 6 -5.10 -12.80 -11.53
C TYR A 6 -5.36 -12.12 -12.87
N TYR A 7 -5.67 -10.81 -12.89
CA TYR A 7 -5.87 -10.06 -14.13
C TYR A 7 -4.59 -9.91 -14.95
N MET A 8 -3.45 -9.65 -14.30
CA MET A 8 -2.14 -9.63 -14.99
C MET A 8 -1.82 -10.97 -15.65
N LYS A 9 -2.17 -12.09 -15.02
CA LYS A 9 -2.01 -13.42 -15.63
C LYS A 9 -2.92 -13.61 -16.84
N LYS A 10 -4.16 -13.11 -16.81
CA LYS A 10 -5.06 -13.14 -17.98
C LYS A 10 -4.47 -12.36 -19.16
N GLU A 11 -3.80 -11.23 -18.88
CA GLU A 11 -3.05 -10.44 -19.87
C GLU A 11 -1.66 -11.04 -20.23
N LYS A 12 -1.46 -12.34 -19.99
CA LYS A 12 -0.23 -13.09 -20.32
C LYS A 12 1.03 -12.61 -19.57
N ILE A 13 0.89 -11.81 -18.51
CA ILE A 13 2.02 -11.43 -17.66
C ILE A 13 2.29 -12.57 -16.66
N SER A 14 3.53 -13.05 -16.62
CA SER A 14 3.89 -14.17 -15.73
C SER A 14 3.79 -13.77 -14.25
N ILE A 15 3.41 -14.72 -13.39
CA ILE A 15 3.25 -14.48 -11.94
C ILE A 15 4.52 -13.90 -11.29
N PRO A 16 5.76 -14.36 -11.61
CA PRO A 16 6.97 -13.77 -11.03
C PRO A 16 7.13 -12.29 -11.38
N VAL A 17 6.86 -11.90 -12.62
CA VAL A 17 6.91 -10.50 -13.08
C VAL A 17 5.87 -9.66 -12.32
N SER A 18 4.62 -10.13 -12.28
CA SER A 18 3.54 -9.47 -11.54
C SER A 18 3.91 -9.26 -10.06
N THR A 19 4.53 -10.27 -9.44
CA THR A 19 4.96 -10.19 -8.03
C THR A 19 6.00 -9.08 -7.83
N VAL A 20 7.03 -9.02 -8.69
CA VAL A 20 8.07 -7.96 -8.59
C VAL A 20 7.45 -6.57 -8.80
N ILE A 21 6.58 -6.40 -9.79
CA ILE A 21 5.89 -5.12 -10.04
C ILE A 21 5.09 -4.68 -8.80
N LEU A 22 4.28 -5.58 -8.23
CA LEU A 22 3.47 -5.26 -7.06
C LEU A 22 4.33 -5.00 -5.80
N MET A 23 5.45 -5.69 -5.67
CA MET A 23 6.42 -5.40 -4.59
C MET A 23 7.01 -3.99 -4.75
N ILE A 24 7.42 -3.59 -5.95
CA ILE A 24 7.96 -2.24 -6.20
C ILE A 24 6.90 -1.17 -5.91
N VAL A 25 5.65 -1.36 -6.35
CA VAL A 25 4.54 -0.44 -6.05
C VAL A 25 4.33 -0.33 -4.53
N THR A 26 4.38 -1.44 -3.81
CA THR A 26 4.24 -1.45 -2.34
C THR A 26 5.43 -0.77 -1.66
N ILE A 27 6.66 -1.04 -2.12
CA ILE A 27 7.88 -0.41 -1.59
C ILE A 27 7.82 1.10 -1.79
N THR A 28 7.48 1.58 -3.00
CA THR A 28 7.42 3.01 -3.30
C THR A 28 6.34 3.72 -2.49
N TYR A 29 5.18 3.09 -2.31
CA TYR A 29 4.12 3.59 -1.45
C TYR A 29 4.60 3.78 0.00
N LYS A 30 5.18 2.74 0.59
CA LYS A 30 5.69 2.78 1.95
C LYS A 30 6.89 3.73 2.11
N LEU A 31 7.75 3.80 1.09
CA LEU A 31 8.89 4.73 1.06
C LEU A 31 8.40 6.19 1.14
N VAL A 32 7.35 6.53 0.38
CA VAL A 32 6.75 7.87 0.44
C VAL A 32 6.23 8.18 1.86
N LEU A 33 5.55 7.23 2.52
CA LEU A 33 5.10 7.40 3.90
C LEU A 33 6.28 7.56 4.87
N VAL A 34 7.34 6.79 4.70
CA VAL A 34 8.56 6.89 5.52
C VAL A 34 9.22 8.26 5.35
N VAL A 35 9.38 8.74 4.11
CA VAL A 35 9.98 10.05 3.84
C VAL A 35 9.18 11.18 4.48
N ILE A 36 7.85 11.14 4.34
CA ILE A 36 6.94 12.11 4.98
C ILE A 36 7.03 12.00 6.50
N GLY A 37 6.97 10.78 7.05
CA GLY A 37 7.05 10.53 8.48
C GLY A 37 8.36 11.01 9.10
N ILE A 38 9.50 10.75 8.46
CA ILE A 38 10.81 11.26 8.87
C ILE A 38 10.85 12.79 8.78
N GLY A 39 10.33 13.37 7.69
CA GLY A 39 10.24 14.82 7.54
C GLY A 39 9.45 15.46 8.69
N ILE A 40 8.29 14.91 9.06
CA ILE A 40 7.49 15.37 10.19
C ILE A 40 8.26 15.19 11.52
N ALA A 41 8.94 14.07 11.72
CA ALA A 41 9.69 13.78 12.94
C ALA A 41 10.86 14.76 13.17
N ILE A 42 11.56 15.15 12.10
CA ILE A 42 12.74 16.01 12.17
C ILE A 42 12.32 17.49 12.25
N PHE A 43 11.48 17.95 11.32
CA PHE A 43 11.15 19.36 11.14
C PHE A 43 9.90 19.78 11.91
N GLY A 44 9.06 18.82 12.30
CA GLY A 44 7.76 19.06 12.92
C GLY A 44 7.73 18.91 14.45
N ARG A 45 8.84 19.03 15.18
CA ARG A 45 8.87 18.82 16.65
C ARG A 45 7.82 19.66 17.40
N GLY A 46 7.72 20.96 17.13
CA GLY A 46 6.72 21.82 17.73
C GLY A 46 5.28 21.46 17.32
N PHE A 47 5.11 21.01 16.08
CA PHE A 47 3.84 20.51 15.57
C PHE A 47 3.44 19.18 16.26
N LEU A 48 4.39 18.26 16.43
CA LEU A 48 4.16 16.99 17.11
C LEU A 48 3.72 17.19 18.56
N HIS A 49 4.40 18.05 19.31
CA HIS A 49 4.01 18.36 20.69
C HIS A 49 2.65 19.02 20.78
N LYS A 50 2.33 19.93 19.86
CA LYS A 50 1.05 20.66 19.87
C LYS A 50 -0.17 19.76 19.59
N TYR A 51 -0.06 18.80 18.67
CA TYR A 51 -1.20 18.03 18.16
C TYR A 51 -1.18 16.55 18.53
N LEU A 52 -0.02 15.98 18.93
CA LEU A 52 0.19 14.54 19.05
C LEU A 52 0.74 14.07 20.40
N GLU A 53 0.74 14.91 21.45
CA GLU A 53 1.39 14.59 22.73
C GLU A 53 1.04 13.18 23.27
N GLY A 54 -0.25 12.79 23.21
CA GLY A 54 -0.71 11.45 23.63
C GLY A 54 -0.52 10.31 22.61
N ILE A 55 -0.11 10.62 21.35
CA ILE A 55 -0.11 9.66 20.22
C ILE A 55 1.31 9.42 19.67
N LEU A 56 2.29 10.19 20.16
CA LEU A 56 3.69 10.09 19.74
C LEU A 56 4.21 8.64 19.71
N PRO A 57 3.96 7.78 20.71
CA PRO A 57 4.42 6.38 20.68
C PRO A 57 3.84 5.60 19.48
N VAL A 58 2.56 5.81 19.16
CA VAL A 58 1.89 5.12 18.03
C VAL A 58 2.46 5.58 16.70
N PHE A 59 2.72 6.89 16.55
CA PHE A 59 3.36 7.45 15.37
C PHE A 59 4.77 6.89 15.15
N TYR A 60 5.62 6.89 16.18
CA TYR A 60 6.98 6.35 16.06
C TYR A 60 7.01 4.84 15.84
N LEU A 61 6.09 4.09 16.47
CA LEU A 61 5.93 2.67 16.22
C LEU A 61 5.54 2.41 14.76
N GLY A 62 4.54 3.13 14.24
CA GLY A 62 4.12 3.03 12.84
C GLY A 62 5.25 3.37 11.87
N LEU A 63 6.00 4.45 12.15
CA LEU A 63 7.16 4.86 11.36
C LEU A 63 8.26 3.79 11.36
N ALA A 64 8.61 3.24 12.53
CA ALA A 64 9.63 2.19 12.66
C ALA A 64 9.22 0.91 11.91
N LEU A 65 7.96 0.50 12.02
CA LEU A 65 7.43 -0.65 11.29
C LEU A 65 7.44 -0.44 9.78
N ASN A 66 7.11 0.76 9.30
CA ASN A 66 7.19 1.11 7.88
C ASN A 66 8.64 1.08 7.38
N ILE A 67 9.61 1.65 8.13
CA ILE A 67 11.05 1.60 7.79
C ILE A 67 11.52 0.14 7.73
N PHE A 68 11.17 -0.67 8.72
CA PHE A 68 11.52 -2.09 8.73
C PHE A 68 10.95 -2.82 7.50
N CYS A 69 9.67 -2.61 7.19
CA CYS A 69 9.02 -3.24 6.05
C CYS A 69 9.64 -2.82 4.71
N VAL A 70 9.91 -1.53 4.49
CA VAL A 70 10.58 -1.02 3.29
C VAL A 70 11.95 -1.64 3.12
N THR A 71 12.76 -1.64 4.19
CA THR A 71 14.11 -2.20 4.17
C THR A 71 14.05 -3.70 3.85
N PHE A 72 13.18 -4.45 4.53
CA PHE A 72 13.02 -5.88 4.32
C PHE A 72 12.57 -6.22 2.89
N MET A 73 11.53 -5.53 2.39
CA MET A 73 11.05 -5.76 1.02
C MET A 73 12.08 -5.36 -0.04
N THR A 74 12.83 -4.27 0.18
CA THR A 74 13.90 -3.83 -0.73
C THR A 74 15.02 -4.87 -0.79
N ILE A 75 15.43 -5.41 0.35
CA ILE A 75 16.40 -6.50 0.41
C ILE A 75 15.89 -7.72 -0.38
N LEU A 76 14.63 -8.10 -0.20
CA LEU A 76 14.05 -9.24 -0.94
C LEU A 76 14.06 -9.03 -2.44
N VAL A 77 13.76 -7.82 -2.91
CA VAL A 77 13.75 -7.53 -4.36
C VAL A 77 15.15 -7.54 -4.95
N PHE A 78 16.13 -6.95 -4.28
CA PHE A 78 17.48 -6.79 -4.85
C PHE A 78 18.47 -7.90 -4.48
N HIS A 79 18.08 -8.82 -3.56
CA HIS A 79 18.86 -10.01 -3.19
C HIS A 79 18.09 -11.30 -3.47
N PRO A 80 18.02 -11.76 -4.73
CA PRO A 80 17.22 -12.92 -5.13
C PRO A 80 17.62 -14.23 -4.43
N LEU A 81 18.87 -14.36 -3.99
CA LEU A 81 19.34 -15.51 -3.20
C LEU A 81 18.62 -15.59 -1.84
N LEU A 82 18.45 -14.45 -1.17
CA LEU A 82 17.70 -14.38 0.09
C LEU A 82 16.21 -14.64 -0.14
N ALA A 83 15.64 -14.08 -1.21
CA ALA A 83 14.26 -14.35 -1.60
C ALA A 83 14.05 -15.86 -1.82
N LYS A 84 14.94 -16.53 -2.59
CA LYS A 84 14.91 -17.99 -2.80
C LYS A 84 14.99 -18.74 -1.48
N ALA A 85 15.92 -18.39 -0.60
CA ALA A 85 16.10 -19.05 0.69
C ALA A 85 14.85 -18.94 1.58
N ILE A 86 14.22 -17.77 1.62
CA ILE A 86 12.99 -17.52 2.39
C ILE A 86 11.81 -18.29 1.79
N MET A 87 11.65 -18.29 0.47
CA MET A 87 10.57 -19.03 -0.20
C MET A 87 10.72 -20.55 -0.01
N VAL A 88 11.94 -21.09 -0.14
CA VAL A 88 12.21 -22.52 0.09
C VAL A 88 11.97 -22.90 1.55
N LYS A 89 12.45 -22.09 2.50
CA LYS A 89 12.20 -22.33 3.95
C LYS A 89 10.72 -22.23 4.27
N GLY A 90 10.02 -21.22 3.74
CA GLY A 90 8.58 -21.04 3.91
C GLY A 90 7.79 -22.23 3.35
N MET A 91 8.15 -22.71 2.16
CA MET A 91 7.50 -23.88 1.56
C MET A 91 7.73 -25.16 2.37
N LYS A 92 8.97 -25.40 2.85
CA LYS A 92 9.27 -26.53 3.76
C LYS A 92 8.50 -26.43 5.08
N LEU A 93 8.31 -25.22 5.60
CA LEU A 93 7.52 -25.01 6.82
C LEU A 93 6.04 -25.33 6.59
N LEU A 94 5.46 -24.87 5.44
CA LEU A 94 4.07 -25.16 5.06
C LEU A 94 3.85 -26.66 4.82
N GLU A 95 4.83 -27.36 4.21
CA GLU A 95 4.81 -28.81 4.07
C GLU A 95 4.89 -29.52 5.44
N ARG A 96 5.71 -29.02 6.36
CA ARG A 96 5.83 -29.56 7.74
C ARG A 96 4.55 -29.37 8.55
N LEU A 97 3.84 -28.26 8.32
CA LEU A 97 2.54 -27.97 8.94
C LEU A 97 1.37 -28.68 8.25
N HIS A 98 1.64 -29.58 7.28
CA HIS A 98 0.63 -30.33 6.50
C HIS A 98 -0.39 -29.44 5.76
N LEU A 99 -0.12 -28.14 5.60
CA LEU A 99 -0.99 -27.19 4.89
C LEU A 99 -0.88 -27.35 3.37
N VAL A 100 0.20 -27.97 2.88
CA VAL A 100 0.47 -28.16 1.45
C VAL A 100 1.01 -29.57 1.20
N LYS A 101 0.37 -30.34 0.31
CA LYS A 101 0.84 -31.69 -0.09
C LYS A 101 2.17 -31.60 -0.86
N LYS A 102 3.11 -32.51 -0.57
CA LYS A 102 4.34 -32.69 -1.37
C LYS A 102 3.95 -33.06 -2.80
N LYS A 103 4.42 -32.29 -3.78
CA LYS A 103 4.21 -32.56 -5.20
C LYS A 103 5.57 -32.45 -5.90
N ASP A 104 6.01 -33.53 -6.52
CA ASP A 104 7.24 -33.57 -7.30
C ASP A 104 7.17 -32.53 -8.45
N GLY A 105 8.27 -31.80 -8.68
CA GLY A 105 8.37 -30.74 -9.68
C GLY A 105 8.08 -29.31 -9.21
N ARG A 106 7.60 -29.09 -7.97
CA ARG A 106 7.40 -27.72 -7.43
C ARG A 106 8.70 -26.96 -7.26
N LEU A 107 9.77 -27.65 -6.85
CA LEU A 107 11.10 -27.04 -6.71
C LEU A 107 11.61 -26.52 -8.06
N LYS A 108 11.45 -27.30 -9.14
CA LYS A 108 11.85 -26.88 -10.49
C LYS A 108 11.03 -25.67 -10.98
N LYS A 109 9.71 -25.70 -10.80
CA LYS A 109 8.85 -24.54 -11.11
C LYS A 109 9.22 -23.30 -10.28
N LEU A 110 9.65 -23.49 -9.04
CA LEU A 110 10.13 -22.39 -8.20
C LEU A 110 11.45 -21.83 -8.74
N GLU A 111 12.38 -22.69 -9.19
CA GLU A 111 13.64 -22.26 -9.78
C GLU A 111 13.43 -21.46 -11.07
N ASP A 112 12.60 -21.95 -12.00
CA ASP A 112 12.24 -21.24 -13.24
C ASP A 112 11.58 -19.88 -12.92
N SER A 113 10.71 -19.84 -11.90
CA SER A 113 10.09 -18.60 -11.43
C SER A 113 11.10 -17.63 -10.83
N MET A 114 12.11 -18.13 -10.13
CA MET A 114 13.17 -17.32 -9.53
C MET A 114 14.11 -16.69 -10.56
N ASP A 115 14.37 -17.35 -11.66
CA ASP A 115 15.17 -16.78 -12.76
C ASP A 115 14.41 -15.61 -13.42
N THR A 116 13.12 -15.76 -13.65
CA THR A 116 12.28 -14.67 -14.16
C THR A 116 12.20 -13.51 -13.17
N TYR A 117 12.05 -13.81 -11.88
CA TYR A 117 12.08 -12.80 -10.80
C TYR A 117 13.41 -12.02 -10.79
N ARG A 118 14.54 -12.73 -10.86
CA ARG A 118 15.88 -12.15 -10.90
C ARG A 118 16.06 -11.22 -12.10
N ASN A 119 15.64 -11.66 -13.28
CA ASN A 119 15.77 -10.86 -14.50
C ASN A 119 14.91 -9.59 -14.44
N THR A 120 13.70 -9.68 -13.89
CA THR A 120 12.82 -8.52 -13.70
C THR A 120 13.40 -7.53 -12.67
N ALA A 121 13.94 -8.03 -11.56
CA ALA A 121 14.59 -7.20 -10.55
C ALA A 121 15.86 -6.52 -11.10
N ALA A 122 16.66 -7.23 -11.91
CA ALA A 122 17.83 -6.70 -12.60
C ALA A 122 17.44 -5.60 -13.61
N TYR A 123 16.37 -5.78 -14.38
CA TYR A 123 15.84 -4.77 -15.27
C TYR A 123 15.49 -3.48 -14.52
N LEU A 124 14.78 -3.58 -13.41
CA LEU A 124 14.41 -2.42 -12.58
C LEU A 124 15.64 -1.73 -11.98
N LYS A 125 16.64 -2.50 -11.54
CA LYS A 125 17.92 -1.95 -11.05
C LYS A 125 18.65 -1.16 -12.13
N ASN A 126 18.61 -1.62 -13.37
CA ASN A 126 19.28 -0.98 -14.51
C ASN A 126 18.47 0.20 -15.08
N ASN A 127 17.19 0.35 -14.69
CA ASN A 127 16.31 1.42 -15.13
C ASN A 127 15.77 2.25 -13.95
N PRO A 128 16.62 2.97 -13.21
CA PRO A 128 16.22 3.72 -12.01
C PRO A 128 15.20 4.81 -12.31
N MET A 129 15.15 5.34 -13.53
CA MET A 129 14.17 6.34 -13.94
C MET A 129 12.73 5.82 -13.83
N VAL A 130 12.49 4.53 -14.04
CA VAL A 130 11.17 3.91 -13.85
C VAL A 130 10.77 4.01 -12.38
N ILE A 131 11.68 3.68 -11.47
CA ILE A 131 11.45 3.75 -10.02
C ILE A 131 11.17 5.20 -9.59
N VAL A 132 11.95 6.15 -10.07
CA VAL A 132 11.76 7.59 -9.78
C VAL A 132 10.39 8.07 -10.25
N LYS A 133 9.96 7.70 -11.46
CA LYS A 133 8.61 8.03 -11.98
C LYS A 133 7.51 7.44 -11.10
N VAL A 134 7.64 6.18 -10.69
CA VAL A 134 6.66 5.51 -9.81
C VAL A 134 6.60 6.21 -8.44
N ILE A 135 7.75 6.58 -7.86
CA ILE A 135 7.79 7.35 -6.60
C ILE A 135 7.09 8.69 -6.77
N GLY A 136 7.36 9.43 -7.85
CA GLY A 136 6.73 10.72 -8.13
C GLY A 136 5.20 10.61 -8.25
N ILE A 137 4.70 9.65 -9.02
CA ILE A 137 3.26 9.39 -9.16
C ILE A 137 2.65 9.03 -7.80
N THR A 138 3.29 8.14 -7.06
CA THR A 138 2.83 7.72 -5.72
C THR A 138 2.80 8.89 -4.74
N PHE A 139 3.80 9.76 -4.79
CA PHE A 139 3.84 10.95 -3.94
C PHE A 139 2.66 11.88 -4.23
N VAL A 140 2.41 12.20 -5.50
CA VAL A 140 1.26 13.04 -5.90
C VAL A 140 -0.06 12.40 -5.47
N GLN A 141 -0.22 11.09 -5.69
CA GLN A 141 -1.40 10.35 -5.28
C GLN A 141 -1.63 10.45 -3.75
N ARG A 142 -0.57 10.28 -2.93
CA ARG A 142 -0.70 10.38 -1.48
C ARG A 142 -1.03 11.79 -1.03
N MET A 143 -0.40 12.82 -1.61
CA MET A 143 -0.71 14.21 -1.32
C MET A 143 -2.17 14.54 -1.64
N ALA A 144 -2.68 14.09 -2.78
CA ALA A 144 -4.08 14.26 -3.16
C ALA A 144 -5.04 13.61 -2.15
N LEU A 145 -4.74 12.39 -1.70
CA LEU A 145 -5.56 11.71 -0.68
C LEU A 145 -5.54 12.44 0.67
N PHE A 146 -4.39 12.92 1.10
CA PHE A 146 -4.31 13.69 2.34
C PHE A 146 -5.04 15.05 2.23
N ALA A 147 -5.07 15.62 1.03
CA ALA A 147 -5.81 16.86 0.76
C ALA A 147 -7.34 16.69 0.84
N VAL A 148 -7.89 15.49 0.73
CA VAL A 148 -9.33 15.23 0.90
C VAL A 148 -9.84 15.80 2.22
N THR A 149 -9.14 15.56 3.32
CA THR A 149 -9.50 16.09 4.65
C THR A 149 -9.48 17.62 4.68
N TRP A 150 -8.57 18.27 3.94
CA TRP A 150 -8.57 19.70 3.79
C TRP A 150 -9.80 20.22 3.04
N PHE A 151 -10.20 19.57 1.96
CA PHE A 151 -11.41 19.96 1.25
C PHE A 151 -12.66 19.80 2.10
N VAL A 152 -12.75 18.74 2.91
CA VAL A 152 -13.82 18.56 3.90
C VAL A 152 -13.80 19.69 4.93
N TYR A 153 -12.61 20.05 5.46
CA TYR A 153 -12.44 21.18 6.38
C TYR A 153 -12.97 22.49 5.78
N LYS A 154 -12.66 22.74 4.51
CA LYS A 154 -13.14 23.93 3.79
C LYS A 154 -14.64 23.88 3.46
N ALA A 155 -15.18 22.71 3.15
CA ALA A 155 -16.61 22.54 2.90
C ALA A 155 -17.47 22.89 4.14
N PHE A 156 -16.93 22.70 5.33
CA PHE A 156 -17.56 23.16 6.58
C PHE A 156 -17.33 24.65 6.88
N SER A 157 -16.78 25.41 5.95
CA SER A 157 -16.46 26.85 6.13
C SER A 157 -15.52 27.13 7.31
N LEU A 158 -14.77 26.15 7.77
CA LEU A 158 -13.82 26.29 8.85
C LEU A 158 -12.60 27.12 8.42
N SER A 159 -12.07 27.91 9.37
CA SER A 159 -10.90 28.76 9.20
C SER A 159 -9.98 28.67 10.40
N GLY A 160 -8.75 29.15 10.28
CA GLY A 160 -7.78 29.17 11.40
C GLY A 160 -6.70 28.08 11.33
N THR A 161 -6.93 26.96 10.60
CA THR A 161 -5.91 25.93 10.39
C THR A 161 -5.40 25.98 8.95
N GLY A 162 -4.09 25.93 8.76
CA GLY A 162 -3.46 25.97 7.42
C GLY A 162 -3.56 24.65 6.67
N PHE A 163 -3.48 24.71 5.33
CA PHE A 163 -3.49 23.54 4.43
C PHE A 163 -2.46 22.49 4.85
N TRP A 164 -1.22 22.87 5.02
CA TRP A 164 -0.13 21.96 5.38
C TRP A 164 -0.32 21.30 6.75
N THR A 165 -0.93 22.01 7.70
CA THR A 165 -1.25 21.44 9.01
C THR A 165 -2.20 20.27 8.89
N VAL A 166 -3.33 20.46 8.20
CA VAL A 166 -4.32 19.39 7.98
C VAL A 166 -3.71 18.22 7.21
N LEU A 167 -2.91 18.50 6.18
CA LEU A 167 -2.24 17.50 5.35
C LEU A 167 -1.26 16.65 6.18
N PHE A 168 -0.43 17.28 7.01
CA PHE A 168 0.52 16.57 7.87
C PHE A 168 -0.17 15.77 8.99
N LEU A 169 -1.25 16.28 9.57
CA LEU A 169 -2.05 15.51 10.54
C LEU A 169 -2.62 14.24 9.90
N GLN A 170 -3.13 14.34 8.67
CA GLN A 170 -3.62 13.19 7.93
C GLN A 170 -2.48 12.20 7.56
N ALA A 171 -1.32 12.71 7.20
CA ALA A 171 -0.14 11.90 6.95
C ALA A 171 0.32 11.14 8.20
N VAL A 172 0.29 11.77 9.38
CA VAL A 172 0.59 11.12 10.66
C VAL A 172 -0.34 9.95 10.91
N ILE A 173 -1.65 10.11 10.71
CA ILE A 173 -2.61 8.99 10.84
C ILE A 173 -2.20 7.86 9.89
N SER A 174 -1.94 8.18 8.62
CA SER A 174 -1.58 7.16 7.62
C SER A 174 -0.30 6.41 7.99
N VAL A 175 0.76 7.12 8.42
CA VAL A 175 2.02 6.50 8.87
C VAL A 175 1.79 5.59 10.08
N SER A 176 0.93 6.02 11.01
CA SER A 176 0.66 5.31 12.27
C SER A 176 -0.10 3.99 12.05
N VAL A 177 -1.03 3.94 11.07
CA VAL A 177 -1.94 2.79 10.91
C VAL A 177 -1.59 1.86 9.76
N ASP A 178 -0.75 2.28 8.81
CA ASP A 178 -0.48 1.55 7.56
C ASP A 178 0.04 0.11 7.78
N MET A 179 0.78 -0.12 8.85
CA MET A 179 1.35 -1.44 9.18
C MET A 179 0.50 -2.27 10.13
N LEU A 180 -0.61 -1.74 10.61
CA LEU A 180 -1.49 -2.48 11.52
C LEU A 180 -2.29 -3.53 10.72
N PRO A 181 -2.49 -4.74 11.27
CA PRO A 181 -3.14 -5.86 10.58
C PRO A 181 -4.68 -5.71 10.51
N LEU A 182 -5.15 -4.49 10.29
CA LEU A 182 -6.57 -4.16 10.18
C LEU A 182 -6.85 -3.59 8.79
N PRO A 183 -7.85 -4.10 8.06
CA PRO A 183 -8.20 -3.59 6.75
C PRO A 183 -8.51 -2.09 6.80
N GLY A 184 -7.71 -1.26 6.09
CA GLY A 184 -7.85 0.20 6.08
C GLY A 184 -7.61 0.89 7.43
N GLY A 185 -7.01 0.18 8.42
CA GLY A 185 -6.80 0.70 9.77
C GLY A 185 -8.09 0.99 10.53
N MET A 186 -9.19 0.32 10.17
CA MET A 186 -10.53 0.55 10.76
C MET A 186 -10.51 0.48 12.29
N GLY A 187 -11.21 1.40 12.92
CA GLY A 187 -11.24 1.60 14.38
C GLY A 187 -10.09 2.46 14.87
N ILE A 188 -8.85 2.12 14.56
CA ILE A 188 -7.67 2.86 15.05
C ILE A 188 -7.51 4.19 14.30
N SER A 189 -7.68 4.21 12.98
CA SER A 189 -7.60 5.46 12.21
C SER A 189 -8.71 6.45 12.55
N GLU A 190 -9.92 5.97 12.85
CA GLU A 190 -11.02 6.79 13.34
C GLU A 190 -10.71 7.36 14.72
N THR A 191 -10.22 6.53 15.64
CA THR A 191 -9.81 6.99 16.98
C THR A 191 -8.69 8.01 16.91
N LEU A 192 -7.66 7.79 16.08
CA LEU A 192 -6.59 8.75 15.84
C LEU A 192 -7.12 10.04 15.22
N PHE A 193 -8.05 9.95 14.26
CA PHE A 193 -8.67 11.14 13.66
C PHE A 193 -9.40 11.96 14.73
N LEU A 194 -10.25 11.31 15.53
CA LEU A 194 -10.98 11.99 16.60
C LEU A 194 -10.04 12.66 17.60
N THR A 195 -8.93 12.03 17.94
CA THR A 195 -7.96 12.59 18.89
C THR A 195 -7.17 13.75 18.27
N ILE A 196 -6.62 13.56 17.07
CA ILE A 196 -5.71 14.52 16.42
C ILE A 196 -6.45 15.76 15.90
N PHE A 197 -7.64 15.56 15.33
CA PHE A 197 -8.39 16.64 14.68
C PHE A 197 -9.38 17.36 15.59
N THR A 198 -9.49 17.00 16.88
CA THR A 198 -10.32 17.72 17.86
C THR A 198 -10.08 19.24 17.84
N PRO A 199 -8.84 19.76 17.91
CA PRO A 199 -8.59 21.21 17.90
C PRO A 199 -8.82 21.85 16.52
N VAL A 200 -8.99 21.06 15.47
CA VAL A 200 -9.15 21.54 14.07
C VAL A 200 -10.63 21.64 13.69
N PHE A 201 -11.41 20.60 13.98
CA PHE A 201 -12.83 20.53 13.60
C PHE A 201 -13.80 20.94 14.71
N GLY A 202 -13.38 20.96 15.96
CA GLY A 202 -14.24 21.33 17.11
C GLY A 202 -15.53 20.51 17.15
N THR A 203 -16.69 21.19 17.14
CA THR A 203 -18.01 20.56 17.16
C THR A 203 -18.34 19.75 15.91
N LEU A 204 -17.67 20.01 14.79
CA LEU A 204 -17.84 19.30 13.51
C LEU A 204 -16.87 18.12 13.35
N LEU A 205 -16.21 17.69 14.43
CA LEU A 205 -15.22 16.62 14.40
C LEU A 205 -15.77 15.30 13.87
N LEU A 206 -16.92 14.86 14.36
CA LEU A 206 -17.54 13.59 13.95
C LEU A 206 -18.00 13.62 12.48
N PRO A 207 -18.78 14.64 12.04
CA PRO A 207 -19.09 14.79 10.61
C PRO A 207 -17.83 14.92 9.74
N GLY A 208 -16.81 15.63 10.19
CA GLY A 208 -15.52 15.78 9.50
C GLY A 208 -14.81 14.44 9.31
N MET A 209 -14.78 13.61 10.34
CA MET A 209 -14.24 12.24 10.26
C MET A 209 -15.02 11.39 9.25
N VAL A 210 -16.35 11.35 9.36
CA VAL A 210 -17.20 10.51 8.50
C VAL A 210 -17.03 10.91 7.03
N LEU A 211 -17.03 12.22 6.71
CA LEU A 211 -16.84 12.68 5.34
C LEU A 211 -15.41 12.46 4.83
N SER A 212 -14.39 12.73 5.64
CA SER A 212 -13.00 12.51 5.24
C SER A 212 -12.72 11.03 4.96
N ARG A 213 -13.22 10.13 5.81
CA ARG A 213 -13.10 8.69 5.63
C ARG A 213 -14.02 8.19 4.50
N GLY A 214 -15.23 8.74 4.41
CA GLY A 214 -16.19 8.43 3.35
C GLY A 214 -15.60 8.67 1.97
N LEU A 215 -15.01 9.83 1.75
CA LEU A 215 -14.42 10.20 0.47
C LEU A 215 -13.05 9.54 0.24
N GLY A 216 -12.18 9.54 1.26
CA GLY A 216 -10.81 9.08 1.10
C GLY A 216 -10.67 7.56 1.10
N TYR A 217 -11.43 6.82 1.90
CA TYR A 217 -11.31 5.36 1.99
C TYR A 217 -12.46 4.62 1.30
N TYR A 218 -13.70 4.91 1.67
CA TYR A 218 -14.84 4.21 1.10
C TYR A 218 -15.09 4.60 -0.36
N GLY A 219 -14.80 5.84 -0.75
CA GLY A 219 -14.84 6.29 -2.14
C GLY A 219 -13.84 5.54 -3.01
N GLU A 220 -12.58 5.40 -2.58
CA GLU A 220 -11.57 4.59 -3.28
C GLU A 220 -11.99 3.12 -3.40
N LEU A 221 -12.56 2.55 -2.34
CA LEU A 221 -13.00 1.16 -2.33
C LEU A 221 -14.15 0.94 -3.33
N LEU A 222 -15.11 1.86 -3.38
CA LEU A 222 -16.23 1.81 -4.32
C LEU A 222 -15.75 1.93 -5.76
N ILE A 223 -14.86 2.90 -6.06
CA ILE A 223 -14.26 3.06 -7.39
C ILE A 223 -13.49 1.79 -7.78
N SER A 224 -12.68 1.24 -6.88
CA SER A 224 -11.94 0.00 -7.12
C SER A 224 -12.87 -1.19 -7.39
N ALA A 225 -13.98 -1.29 -6.69
CA ALA A 225 -15.00 -2.32 -6.90
C ALA A 225 -15.65 -2.18 -8.29
N LEU A 226 -16.02 -0.98 -8.70
CA LEU A 226 -16.58 -0.71 -10.03
C LEU A 226 -15.58 -1.08 -11.15
N PHE A 227 -14.32 -0.65 -11.05
CA PHE A 227 -13.29 -1.03 -12.00
C PHE A 227 -13.04 -2.54 -12.04
N THR A 228 -13.12 -3.23 -10.90
CA THR A 228 -12.99 -4.69 -10.85
C THR A 228 -14.15 -5.39 -11.55
N ILE A 229 -15.38 -4.90 -11.39
CA ILE A 229 -16.55 -5.41 -12.10
C ILE A 229 -16.40 -5.19 -13.61
N VAL A 230 -16.04 -3.99 -14.03
CA VAL A 230 -15.81 -3.69 -15.46
C VAL A 230 -14.70 -4.58 -16.04
N ALA A 231 -13.58 -4.74 -15.33
CA ALA A 231 -12.50 -5.63 -15.76
C ALA A 231 -12.96 -7.10 -15.85
N GLN A 232 -13.81 -7.56 -14.93
CA GLN A 232 -14.35 -8.92 -14.98
C GLN A 232 -15.29 -9.11 -16.19
N LEU A 233 -16.10 -8.13 -16.51
CA LEU A 233 -17.02 -8.20 -17.64
C LEU A 233 -16.30 -8.11 -19.00
N THR A 234 -15.26 -7.27 -19.11
CA THR A 234 -14.50 -7.10 -20.37
C THR A 234 -13.48 -8.23 -20.59
N ILE A 235 -12.61 -8.47 -19.63
CA ILE A 235 -11.52 -9.45 -19.76
C ILE A 235 -12.05 -10.88 -19.53
N GLY A 236 -13.07 -11.05 -18.68
CA GLY A 236 -13.71 -12.35 -18.42
C GLY A 236 -14.37 -12.94 -19.66
N HIS A 237 -15.15 -12.14 -20.38
CA HIS A 237 -15.88 -12.58 -21.58
C HIS A 237 -14.97 -12.94 -22.76
N GLU A 238 -13.88 -12.19 -22.96
CA GLU A 238 -12.95 -12.46 -24.05
C GLU A 238 -12.20 -13.79 -23.91
N HIS A 239 -12.04 -14.27 -22.69
CA HIS A 239 -11.36 -15.54 -22.43
C HIS A 239 -12.30 -16.73 -22.57
N ASP A 240 -13.54 -16.61 -22.11
CA ASP A 240 -14.55 -17.67 -22.25
C ASP A 240 -14.97 -17.89 -23.71
N SER A 241 -14.96 -16.86 -24.56
CA SER A 241 -15.21 -16.99 -26.00
C SER A 241 -14.04 -17.64 -26.74
N LYS A 242 -12.79 -17.29 -26.42
CA LYS A 242 -11.60 -17.92 -27.03
C LYS A 242 -11.37 -19.36 -26.58
N GLU A 243 -11.78 -19.72 -25.39
CA GLU A 243 -11.71 -21.10 -24.89
C GLU A 243 -12.78 -21.99 -25.56
N LYS A 244 -13.96 -21.46 -25.86
CA LYS A 244 -15.00 -22.15 -26.63
C LYS A 244 -14.62 -22.36 -28.09
N GLU A 245 -14.02 -21.37 -28.77
CA GLU A 245 -13.52 -21.49 -30.13
C GLU A 245 -12.34 -22.48 -30.29
N SER A 246 -11.65 -22.82 -29.20
CA SER A 246 -10.55 -23.79 -29.23
C SER A 246 -11.00 -25.23 -29.02
N TYR A 247 -12.27 -25.47 -28.68
CA TYR A 247 -12.90 -26.79 -28.51
C TYR A 247 -13.87 -27.15 -29.64
N GLU A 248 -14.15 -26.22 -30.59
CA GLU A 248 -14.80 -26.49 -31.89
C GLU A 248 -13.74 -26.70 -32.98
#